data_4af390212fbc4be14c553570398ae9a3
#
_entry.id   4af390212fbc4be14c553570398ae9a3
#
_cell.length_a   1.000
_cell.length_b   1.000
_cell.length_c   1.000
_cell.angle_alpha   90.00
_cell.angle_beta   90.00
_cell.angle_gamma   90.00
#
_symmetry.space_group_name_H-M   'P 1'
#
loop_
_entity.id
_entity.type
_entity.pdbx_description
1 polymer ?
#
loop_
_entity_poly.entity_id
_entity_poly.type
_entity_poly.pdbx_seq_one_letter_code
_entity_poly.pdbx_strand_id
1 'polypeptide(L)'
;MKTILFNKLYYALVATMLLTSCDEHFEEDFSWHSWMPGMVYSTNGDVTTYDKCIADGNTPEAVIFYVDAADEISGIAYAVSIKDSLQDAFSNPDTIYVAQGTSADINACDGESNTTALRYGKIESPIATSVQDRYFIPSVCEMYKLYAARHIVNSTIERCGGKPLPVDSEDCWYWTSTECEGAATDRAWRFSLYSGRFESTDKHTSLPVKPIMVIRLNKEEQKP
;
A
#
# COMPACT_ATOMS: atom_id res chain seq x y z
N MET A 1 -32.28 -64.72 9.82
CA MET A 1 -32.26 -63.67 10.84
C MET A 1 -30.85 -63.06 11.14
N LYS A 2 -29.77 -63.82 11.00
CA LYS A 2 -28.39 -63.32 11.23
C LYS A 2 -27.85 -62.35 10.15
N THR A 3 -28.25 -62.54 8.88
CA THR A 3 -27.74 -61.74 7.74
C THR A 3 -28.29 -60.31 7.72
N ILE A 4 -29.50 -60.07 8.23
CA ILE A 4 -30.14 -58.76 8.28
C ILE A 4 -29.54 -57.89 9.39
N LEU A 5 -29.07 -58.49 10.47
CA LEU A 5 -28.43 -57.78 11.57
C LEU A 5 -27.01 -57.29 11.20
N PHE A 6 -26.27 -58.11 10.41
CA PHE A 6 -24.95 -57.75 9.91
C PHE A 6 -24.98 -56.56 8.92
N ASN A 7 -25.94 -56.52 8.03
CA ASN A 7 -26.12 -55.40 7.10
C ASN A 7 -26.46 -54.08 7.81
N LYS A 8 -27.33 -54.13 8.83
CA LYS A 8 -27.66 -52.93 9.60
C LYS A 8 -26.47 -52.40 10.42
N LEU A 9 -25.62 -53.30 10.93
CA LEU A 9 -24.40 -52.91 11.66
C LEU A 9 -23.37 -52.32 10.72
N TYR A 10 -23.20 -52.85 9.51
CA TYR A 10 -22.30 -52.32 8.49
C TYR A 10 -22.69 -50.89 8.02
N TYR A 11 -23.98 -50.64 7.74
CA TYR A 11 -24.46 -49.31 7.38
C TYR A 11 -24.39 -48.32 8.53
N ALA A 12 -24.53 -48.75 9.77
CA ALA A 12 -24.34 -47.87 10.94
C ALA A 12 -22.85 -47.52 11.11
N LEU A 13 -21.91 -48.43 10.85
CA LEU A 13 -20.48 -48.19 10.95
C LEU A 13 -19.95 -47.28 9.82
N VAL A 14 -20.50 -47.44 8.60
CA VAL A 14 -20.16 -46.58 7.45
C VAL A 14 -20.73 -45.18 7.63
N ALA A 15 -21.95 -45.06 8.22
CA ALA A 15 -22.55 -43.76 8.50
C ALA A 15 -21.79 -43.00 9.61
N THR A 16 -21.22 -43.68 10.62
CA THR A 16 -20.41 -43.04 11.65
C THR A 16 -19.04 -42.63 11.15
N MET A 17 -18.45 -43.34 10.16
CA MET A 17 -17.19 -42.91 9.55
C MET A 17 -17.31 -41.69 8.62
N LEU A 18 -18.54 -41.40 8.13
CA LEU A 18 -18.80 -40.23 7.30
C LEU A 18 -19.03 -38.94 8.10
N LEU A 19 -19.19 -39.03 9.43
CA LEU A 19 -19.43 -37.87 10.32
C LEU A 19 -18.18 -37.41 11.07
N THR A 20 -17.05 -38.07 10.91
CA THR A 20 -15.76 -37.65 11.50
C THR A 20 -14.83 -36.99 10.48
N SER A 21 -15.33 -36.67 9.28
CA SER A 21 -14.60 -35.88 8.30
C SER A 21 -15.01 -34.42 8.41
N CYS A 22 -14.05 -33.61 8.71
CA CYS A 22 -14.06 -32.13 8.70
C CYS A 22 -14.47 -31.46 10.02
N ASP A 23 -13.52 -31.36 10.89
CA ASP A 23 -13.18 -30.13 11.59
C ASP A 23 -11.67 -30.10 11.85
N GLU A 24 -10.88 -30.39 10.81
CA GLU A 24 -9.60 -29.71 10.72
C GLU A 24 -9.92 -28.31 10.23
N HIS A 25 -10.18 -27.39 11.14
CA HIS A 25 -9.89 -25.98 10.89
C HIS A 25 -8.41 -25.97 10.49
N PHE A 26 -8.16 -25.93 9.19
CA PHE A 26 -6.97 -25.30 8.69
C PHE A 26 -7.07 -23.86 9.19
N GLU A 27 -6.48 -23.56 10.34
CA GLU A 27 -5.94 -22.25 10.58
C GLU A 27 -4.91 -22.11 9.47
N GLU A 28 -5.30 -21.52 8.34
CA GLU A 28 -4.36 -21.03 7.36
C GLU A 28 -3.49 -20.07 8.16
N ASP A 29 -2.29 -20.53 8.47
CA ASP A 29 -1.22 -19.71 9.01
C ASP A 29 -1.04 -18.61 7.95
N PHE A 30 -1.63 -17.45 8.20
CA PHE A 30 -1.71 -16.33 7.28
C PHE A 30 -0.28 -15.76 7.19
N SER A 31 0.57 -16.51 6.49
CA SER A 31 1.93 -16.08 6.23
C SER A 31 1.89 -14.91 5.26
N TRP A 32 2.85 -14.01 5.36
CA TRP A 32 3.02 -12.86 4.45
C TRP A 32 3.03 -13.25 2.95
N HIS A 33 3.28 -14.52 2.59
CA HIS A 33 3.12 -15.07 1.24
C HIS A 33 1.68 -14.98 0.72
N SER A 34 0.69 -14.80 1.59
CA SER A 34 -0.70 -14.58 1.22
C SER A 34 -1.07 -13.10 1.05
N TRP A 35 -0.16 -12.17 1.30
CA TRP A 35 -0.44 -10.76 1.12
C TRP A 35 -0.59 -10.42 -0.35
N MET A 36 -1.60 -9.62 -0.65
CA MET A 36 -1.92 -9.21 -2.02
C MET A 36 -2.49 -7.80 -2.04
N PRO A 37 -2.44 -7.11 -3.20
CA PRO A 37 -3.12 -5.84 -3.38
C PRO A 37 -4.61 -5.93 -3.00
N GLY A 38 -5.10 -4.89 -2.32
CA GLY A 38 -6.47 -4.82 -1.82
C GLY A 38 -6.65 -5.26 -0.37
N MET A 39 -5.65 -5.89 0.26
CA MET A 39 -5.66 -6.12 1.71
C MET A 39 -5.42 -4.82 2.48
N VAL A 40 -5.82 -4.80 3.74
CA VAL A 40 -5.68 -3.63 4.61
C VAL A 40 -4.57 -3.83 5.63
N TYR A 41 -3.83 -2.77 5.87
CA TYR A 41 -2.98 -2.61 7.03
C TYR A 41 -3.78 -1.89 8.10
N SER A 42 -3.83 -2.42 9.31
CA SER A 42 -4.60 -1.90 10.41
C SER A 42 -3.74 -1.22 11.48
N THR A 43 -4.38 -0.45 12.34
CA THR A 43 -3.70 0.33 13.40
C THR A 43 -2.91 -0.50 14.40
N ASN A 44 -3.22 -1.80 14.55
CA ASN A 44 -2.47 -2.74 15.38
C ASN A 44 -1.26 -3.37 14.67
N GLY A 45 -1.04 -3.06 13.38
CA GLY A 45 0.09 -3.56 12.62
C GLY A 45 -0.20 -4.79 11.73
N ASP A 46 -1.40 -5.35 11.79
CA ASP A 46 -1.77 -6.54 11.03
C ASP A 46 -2.10 -6.21 9.58
N VAL A 47 -1.75 -7.12 8.67
CA VAL A 47 -2.19 -7.10 7.27
C VAL A 47 -3.17 -8.23 7.04
N THR A 48 -4.41 -7.89 6.71
CA THR A 48 -5.48 -8.87 6.52
C THR A 48 -6.50 -8.40 5.46
N THR A 49 -7.50 -9.22 5.15
CA THR A 49 -8.64 -8.76 4.36
C THR A 49 -9.46 -7.73 5.14
N TYR A 50 -10.18 -6.85 4.45
CA TYR A 50 -11.05 -5.87 5.09
C TYR A 50 -12.05 -6.55 6.05
N ASP A 51 -12.71 -7.65 5.61
CA ASP A 51 -13.71 -8.34 6.41
C ASP A 51 -13.13 -8.91 7.72
N LYS A 52 -11.96 -9.51 7.63
CA LYS A 52 -11.26 -10.01 8.82
C LYS A 52 -10.83 -8.88 9.74
N CYS A 53 -10.28 -7.79 9.22
CA CYS A 53 -9.91 -6.61 10.00
C CYS A 53 -11.09 -6.10 10.83
N ILE A 54 -12.27 -5.97 10.22
CA ILE A 54 -13.48 -5.50 10.91
C ILE A 54 -14.01 -6.55 11.90
N ALA A 55 -14.01 -7.83 11.52
CA ALA A 55 -14.45 -8.92 12.40
C ALA A 55 -13.60 -9.02 13.68
N ASP A 56 -12.29 -8.76 13.57
CA ASP A 56 -11.35 -8.72 14.69
C ASP A 56 -11.44 -7.42 15.52
N GLY A 57 -12.31 -6.48 15.13
CA GLY A 57 -12.49 -5.19 15.82
C GLY A 57 -11.36 -4.18 15.55
N ASN A 58 -10.54 -4.41 14.52
CA ASN A 58 -9.43 -3.55 14.15
C ASN A 58 -9.89 -2.42 13.20
N THR A 59 -9.09 -1.36 13.14
CA THR A 59 -9.35 -0.19 12.29
C THR A 59 -8.39 -0.19 11.11
N PRO A 60 -8.88 -0.21 9.85
CA PRO A 60 -8.05 -0.05 8.66
C PRO A 60 -7.36 1.30 8.64
N GLU A 61 -6.09 1.35 8.23
CA GLU A 61 -5.29 2.58 8.13
C GLU A 61 -4.73 2.82 6.73
N ALA A 62 -4.34 1.75 6.05
CA ALA A 62 -3.81 1.82 4.69
C ALA A 62 -4.23 0.59 3.89
N VAL A 63 -4.17 0.68 2.56
CA VAL A 63 -4.50 -0.41 1.62
C VAL A 63 -3.24 -0.84 0.88
N ILE A 64 -2.94 -2.15 0.92
CA ILE A 64 -1.81 -2.73 0.19
C ILE A 64 -2.04 -2.58 -1.31
N PHE A 65 -1.03 -2.09 -2.03
CA PHE A 65 -1.09 -1.99 -3.49
C PHE A 65 0.04 -2.75 -4.20
N TYR A 66 1.09 -3.13 -3.49
CA TYR A 66 2.20 -3.90 -4.04
C TYR A 66 2.84 -4.77 -2.97
N VAL A 67 3.24 -5.98 -3.36
CA VAL A 67 3.99 -6.91 -2.51
C VAL A 67 5.15 -7.45 -3.32
N ASP A 68 6.34 -7.38 -2.75
CA ASP A 68 7.57 -7.98 -3.28
C ASP A 68 8.12 -8.95 -2.23
N ALA A 69 7.92 -10.21 -2.51
CA ALA A 69 8.42 -11.29 -1.69
C ALA A 69 9.83 -11.65 -2.20
N ALA A 70 10.85 -11.12 -1.55
CA ALA A 70 12.24 -11.38 -1.95
C ALA A 70 12.64 -12.85 -1.72
N ASP A 71 12.16 -13.46 -0.62
CA ASP A 71 12.34 -14.86 -0.28
C ASP A 71 11.29 -15.33 0.76
N GLU A 72 11.45 -16.51 1.35
CA GLU A 72 10.54 -17.05 2.37
C GLU A 72 10.64 -16.33 3.73
N ILE A 73 11.59 -15.45 3.92
CA ILE A 73 11.93 -14.84 5.20
C ILE A 73 11.76 -13.33 5.17
N SER A 74 11.97 -12.71 4.01
CA SER A 74 11.99 -11.26 3.83
C SER A 74 11.15 -10.81 2.64
N GLY A 75 10.59 -9.64 2.75
CA GLY A 75 9.81 -9.01 1.70
C GLY A 75 9.44 -7.59 2.08
N ILE A 76 8.89 -6.88 1.12
CA ILE A 76 8.32 -5.56 1.32
C ILE A 76 6.90 -5.50 0.76
N ALA A 77 6.04 -4.76 1.43
CA ALA A 77 4.76 -4.36 0.87
C ALA A 77 4.63 -2.84 0.93
N TYR A 78 4.03 -2.25 -0.09
CA TYR A 78 3.66 -0.85 -0.09
C TYR A 78 2.16 -0.71 0.14
N ALA A 79 1.78 0.20 1.01
CA ALA A 79 0.39 0.50 1.32
C ALA A 79 0.11 2.00 1.15
N VAL A 80 -1.05 2.34 0.60
CA VAL A 80 -1.50 3.72 0.43
C VAL A 80 -2.44 4.11 1.56
N SER A 81 -2.26 5.31 2.11
CA SER A 81 -3.11 5.85 3.18
C SER A 81 -4.58 5.92 2.75
N ILE A 82 -5.50 5.54 3.65
CA ILE A 82 -6.95 5.71 3.46
C ILE A 82 -7.36 7.17 3.63
N LYS A 83 -6.59 7.96 4.38
CA LYS A 83 -6.86 9.38 4.63
C LYS A 83 -6.85 10.19 3.32
N ASP A 84 -7.52 11.32 3.34
CA ASP A 84 -7.54 12.24 2.21
C ASP A 84 -6.14 12.66 1.76
N SER A 85 -6.04 12.99 0.48
CA SER A 85 -4.81 13.52 -0.10
C SER A 85 -4.49 14.88 0.52
N LEU A 86 -3.22 15.09 0.81
CA LEU A 86 -2.68 16.41 1.15
C LEU A 86 -2.51 17.22 -0.14
N GLN A 87 -2.49 18.54 -0.05
CA GLN A 87 -2.26 19.40 -1.22
C GLN A 87 -1.34 20.56 -0.83
N ASP A 88 -0.20 20.64 -1.48
CA ASP A 88 0.77 21.72 -1.27
C ASP A 88 1.78 21.79 -2.43
N ALA A 89 2.74 22.74 -2.35
CA ALA A 89 3.84 22.87 -3.28
C ALA A 89 4.99 21.93 -2.90
N PHE A 90 5.73 21.48 -3.92
CA PHE A 90 6.93 20.65 -3.73
C PHE A 90 8.05 21.42 -2.99
N SER A 91 8.24 22.69 -3.31
CA SER A 91 9.16 23.63 -2.67
C SER A 91 8.40 24.89 -2.29
N ASN A 92 8.81 25.54 -1.19
CA ASN A 92 8.13 26.75 -0.71
C ASN A 92 8.14 27.84 -1.80
N PRO A 93 6.95 28.31 -2.26
CA PRO A 93 6.81 29.28 -3.33
C PRO A 93 7.43 30.66 -3.01
N ASP A 94 7.60 30.99 -1.74
CA ASP A 94 8.17 32.26 -1.28
C ASP A 94 9.71 32.23 -1.26
N THR A 95 10.34 31.15 -1.75
CA THR A 95 11.78 30.97 -1.75
C THR A 95 12.36 30.87 -3.16
N ILE A 96 13.69 30.92 -3.25
CA ILE A 96 14.41 30.67 -4.52
C ILE A 96 14.35 29.18 -4.88
N TYR A 97 14.38 28.88 -6.15
CA TYR A 97 14.51 27.50 -6.65
C TYR A 97 15.87 26.89 -6.30
N VAL A 98 15.83 25.71 -5.71
CA VAL A 98 17.01 24.89 -5.43
C VAL A 98 16.73 23.41 -5.67
N ALA A 99 17.76 22.65 -5.99
CA ALA A 99 17.68 21.20 -5.94
C ALA A 99 17.60 20.76 -4.47
N GLN A 100 16.59 19.95 -4.14
CA GLN A 100 16.33 19.47 -2.78
C GLN A 100 17.17 18.24 -2.40
N GLY A 101 17.86 17.65 -3.39
CA GLY A 101 18.72 16.50 -3.17
C GLY A 101 17.97 15.16 -3.19
N THR A 102 16.80 15.11 -3.78
CA THR A 102 16.13 13.85 -4.07
C THR A 102 16.79 13.16 -5.28
N SER A 103 16.59 11.85 -5.40
CA SER A 103 16.96 11.13 -6.62
C SER A 103 16.17 11.65 -7.83
N ALA A 104 16.82 11.73 -8.98
CA ALA A 104 16.18 12.00 -10.27
C ALA A 104 15.89 10.71 -11.07
N ASP A 105 16.23 9.54 -10.53
CA ASP A 105 15.98 8.25 -11.18
C ASP A 105 14.50 7.85 -11.08
N ILE A 106 13.80 7.94 -12.19
CA ILE A 106 12.38 7.57 -12.29
C ILE A 106 12.11 6.07 -12.08
N ASN A 107 13.15 5.22 -12.17
CA ASN A 107 13.03 3.77 -11.98
C ASN A 107 13.30 3.34 -10.54
N ALA A 108 13.88 4.23 -9.73
CA ALA A 108 14.16 3.93 -8.33
C ALA A 108 12.88 4.05 -7.48
N CYS A 109 12.56 3.00 -6.72
CA CYS A 109 11.52 3.02 -5.70
C CYS A 109 12.12 3.54 -4.38
N ASP A 110 12.40 4.84 -4.32
CA ASP A 110 13.18 5.51 -3.28
C ASP A 110 12.44 6.67 -2.60
N GLY A 111 11.10 6.66 -2.67
CA GLY A 111 10.24 7.71 -2.11
C GLY A 111 10.50 8.00 -0.64
N GLU A 112 10.82 6.97 0.16
CA GLU A 112 11.17 7.14 1.58
C GLU A 112 12.44 7.99 1.77
N SER A 113 13.50 7.68 1.02
CA SER A 113 14.76 8.45 1.04
C SER A 113 14.55 9.86 0.51
N ASN A 114 13.81 10.01 -0.59
CA ASN A 114 13.50 11.30 -1.18
C ASN A 114 12.68 12.17 -0.23
N THR A 115 11.67 11.60 0.44
CA THR A 115 10.88 12.34 1.44
C THR A 115 11.75 12.81 2.60
N THR A 116 12.71 11.99 3.02
CA THR A 116 13.69 12.37 4.05
C THR A 116 14.56 13.55 3.57
N ALA A 117 15.06 13.50 2.33
CA ALA A 117 15.82 14.61 1.75
C ALA A 117 14.99 15.90 1.67
N LEU A 118 13.70 15.81 1.32
CA LEU A 118 12.78 16.93 1.29
C LEU A 118 12.51 17.53 2.68
N ARG A 119 12.36 16.70 3.72
CA ARG A 119 12.10 17.14 5.10
C ARG A 119 13.29 17.87 5.72
N TYR A 120 14.50 17.41 5.42
CA TYR A 120 15.74 17.93 6.00
C TYR A 120 16.59 18.73 5.01
N GLY A 121 16.01 19.10 3.87
CA GLY A 121 16.64 19.90 2.83
C GLY A 121 16.95 21.33 3.28
N LYS A 122 17.70 22.05 2.45
CA LYS A 122 18.07 23.45 2.71
C LYS A 122 16.88 24.42 2.63
N ILE A 123 15.87 24.06 1.85
CA ILE A 123 14.64 24.83 1.66
C ILE A 123 13.47 23.95 2.11
N GLU A 124 12.53 24.54 2.80
CA GLU A 124 11.32 23.87 3.23
C GLU A 124 10.58 23.27 2.04
N SER A 125 10.15 22.03 2.20
CA SER A 125 9.25 21.34 1.29
C SER A 125 7.87 21.18 1.96
N PRO A 126 6.87 22.03 1.62
CA PRO A 126 5.55 21.99 2.25
C PRO A 126 4.89 20.63 2.16
N ILE A 127 4.99 19.94 1.00
CA ILE A 127 4.42 18.59 0.86
C ILE A 127 5.07 17.56 1.79
N ALA A 128 6.37 17.70 2.08
CA ALA A 128 7.08 16.75 2.95
C ALA A 128 6.80 16.99 4.43
N THR A 129 6.63 18.24 4.85
CA THR A 129 6.27 18.58 6.24
C THR A 129 4.84 18.19 6.58
N SER A 130 3.94 18.14 5.61
CA SER A 130 2.54 17.75 5.77
C SER A 130 2.35 16.24 5.92
N VAL A 131 3.32 15.40 5.50
CA VAL A 131 3.23 13.94 5.56
C VAL A 131 3.65 13.44 6.95
N GLN A 132 2.85 12.58 7.57
CA GLN A 132 3.14 11.98 8.88
C GLN A 132 4.39 11.08 8.82
N ASP A 133 5.12 10.96 9.94
CA ASP A 133 6.44 10.32 10.00
C ASP A 133 6.55 8.89 9.46
N ARG A 134 5.51 8.08 9.60
CA ARG A 134 5.50 6.69 9.08
C ARG A 134 5.13 6.59 7.59
N TYR A 135 4.73 7.72 7.00
CA TYR A 135 4.38 7.81 5.59
C TYR A 135 5.42 8.64 4.84
N PHE A 136 5.45 8.45 3.53
CA PHE A 136 6.31 9.19 2.64
C PHE A 136 5.62 9.49 1.31
N ILE A 137 6.20 10.40 0.55
CA ILE A 137 5.75 10.78 -0.78
C ILE A 137 6.29 9.74 -1.77
N PRO A 138 5.44 9.07 -2.55
CA PRO A 138 5.90 8.05 -3.49
C PRO A 138 6.82 8.66 -4.57
N SER A 139 7.84 7.91 -4.98
CA SER A 139 8.60 8.18 -6.20
C SER A 139 7.78 7.86 -7.45
N VAL A 140 8.28 8.20 -8.65
CA VAL A 140 7.65 7.81 -9.92
C VAL A 140 7.47 6.28 -10.01
N CYS A 141 8.48 5.51 -9.62
CA CYS A 141 8.44 4.04 -9.58
C CYS A 141 7.30 3.51 -8.71
N GLU A 142 7.13 4.02 -7.50
CA GLU A 142 6.09 3.60 -6.58
C GLU A 142 4.70 4.03 -7.05
N MET A 143 4.58 5.21 -7.69
CA MET A 143 3.33 5.64 -8.32
C MET A 143 2.89 4.72 -9.46
N TYR A 144 3.82 4.14 -10.23
CA TYR A 144 3.50 3.12 -11.23
C TYR A 144 2.92 1.85 -10.61
N LYS A 145 3.47 1.41 -9.47
CA LYS A 145 2.95 0.26 -8.73
C LYS A 145 1.52 0.54 -8.23
N LEU A 146 1.30 1.72 -7.67
CA LEU A 146 -0.03 2.15 -7.23
C LEU A 146 -1.01 2.25 -8.41
N TYR A 147 -0.58 2.81 -9.55
CA TYR A 147 -1.39 2.89 -10.77
C TYR A 147 -1.83 1.50 -11.26
N ALA A 148 -0.94 0.51 -11.23
CA ALA A 148 -1.28 -0.85 -11.63
C ALA A 148 -2.39 -1.47 -10.76
N ALA A 149 -2.40 -1.18 -9.46
CA ALA A 149 -3.36 -1.71 -8.50
C ALA A 149 -4.56 -0.77 -8.20
N ARG A 150 -4.65 0.39 -8.85
CA ARG A 150 -5.56 1.50 -8.46
C ARG A 150 -7.03 1.11 -8.31
N HIS A 151 -7.53 0.20 -9.14
CA HIS A 151 -8.95 -0.20 -9.11
C HIS A 151 -9.28 -1.07 -7.89
N ILE A 152 -8.43 -2.07 -7.59
CA ILE A 152 -8.62 -2.91 -6.39
C ILE A 152 -8.40 -2.09 -5.12
N VAL A 153 -7.43 -1.18 -5.13
CA VAL A 153 -7.17 -0.23 -4.03
C VAL A 153 -8.39 0.64 -3.78
N ASN A 154 -8.98 1.24 -4.82
CA ASN A 154 -10.16 2.08 -4.70
C ASN A 154 -11.36 1.32 -4.12
N SER A 155 -11.61 0.10 -4.61
CA SER A 155 -12.67 -0.75 -4.06
C SER A 155 -12.51 -0.97 -2.55
N THR A 156 -11.27 -1.17 -2.07
CA THR A 156 -11.01 -1.34 -0.64
C THR A 156 -11.08 -0.03 0.13
N ILE A 157 -10.57 1.09 -0.42
CA ILE A 157 -10.67 2.42 0.21
C ILE A 157 -12.15 2.79 0.45
N GLU A 158 -13.03 2.57 -0.54
CA GLU A 158 -14.48 2.80 -0.40
C GLU A 158 -15.10 1.97 0.72
N ARG A 159 -14.74 0.69 0.80
CA ARG A 159 -15.20 -0.20 1.89
C ARG A 159 -14.73 0.28 3.27
N CYS A 160 -13.56 0.89 3.35
CA CYS A 160 -13.02 1.51 4.56
C CYS A 160 -13.66 2.87 4.87
N GLY A 161 -14.59 3.38 4.04
CA GLY A 161 -15.21 4.70 4.19
C GLY A 161 -14.30 5.87 3.79
N GLY A 162 -13.18 5.60 3.14
CA GLY A 162 -12.26 6.59 2.60
C GLY A 162 -12.71 7.13 1.23
N LYS A 163 -12.08 8.23 0.79
CA LYS A 163 -12.31 8.80 -0.54
C LYS A 163 -11.46 8.07 -1.58
N PRO A 164 -12.08 7.49 -2.63
CA PRO A 164 -11.35 6.84 -3.71
C PRO A 164 -10.37 7.78 -4.41
N LEU A 165 -9.28 7.22 -4.93
CA LEU A 165 -8.36 7.95 -5.79
C LEU A 165 -9.08 8.30 -7.10
N PRO A 166 -8.99 9.54 -7.62
CA PRO A 166 -9.57 9.93 -8.89
C PRO A 166 -8.79 9.26 -10.05
N VAL A 167 -9.34 8.18 -10.57
CA VAL A 167 -8.71 7.38 -11.64
C VAL A 167 -9.43 7.51 -12.99
N ASP A 168 -10.53 8.26 -13.04
CA ASP A 168 -11.40 8.40 -14.21
C ASP A 168 -11.36 9.82 -14.81
N SER A 169 -10.45 10.68 -14.36
CA SER A 169 -10.33 12.08 -14.79
C SER A 169 -8.87 12.44 -15.09
N GLU A 170 -8.66 13.26 -16.12
CA GLU A 170 -7.34 13.80 -16.46
C GLU A 170 -6.80 14.78 -15.41
N ASP A 171 -7.64 15.29 -14.50
CA ASP A 171 -7.26 16.21 -13.42
C ASP A 171 -6.65 15.50 -12.19
N CYS A 172 -6.31 14.22 -12.29
CA CYS A 172 -5.78 13.40 -11.18
C CYS A 172 -4.25 13.37 -11.13
N TRP A 173 -3.64 14.53 -11.14
CA TRP A 173 -2.19 14.65 -11.03
C TRP A 173 -1.76 14.74 -9.56
N TYR A 174 -0.74 13.95 -9.22
CA TYR A 174 -0.15 13.92 -7.89
C TYR A 174 1.34 14.24 -7.96
N TRP A 175 1.86 14.95 -6.97
CA TRP A 175 3.29 15.03 -6.78
C TRP A 175 3.90 13.64 -6.56
N THR A 176 5.07 13.41 -7.15
CA THR A 176 6.00 12.39 -6.70
C THR A 176 7.13 13.05 -5.90
N SER A 177 7.95 12.25 -5.22
CA SER A 177 9.13 12.75 -4.53
C SER A 177 10.37 12.87 -5.43
N THR A 178 10.26 12.58 -6.73
CA THR A 178 11.38 12.52 -7.68
C THR A 178 11.56 13.86 -8.37
N GLU A 179 12.75 14.49 -8.25
CA GLU A 179 13.14 15.67 -9.02
C GLU A 179 13.41 15.31 -10.49
N CYS A 180 13.36 16.29 -11.40
CA CYS A 180 13.63 16.05 -12.81
C CYS A 180 15.14 16.05 -13.09
N GLU A 181 15.66 15.01 -13.74
CA GLU A 181 17.05 14.99 -14.21
C GLU A 181 17.33 16.19 -15.12
N GLY A 182 18.44 16.87 -14.88
CA GLY A 182 18.85 18.07 -15.63
C GLY A 182 18.07 19.35 -15.31
N ALA A 183 16.97 19.26 -14.53
CA ALA A 183 16.13 20.39 -14.12
C ALA A 183 15.73 20.30 -12.63
N ALA A 184 16.49 19.61 -11.80
CA ALA A 184 16.20 19.39 -10.38
C ALA A 184 16.12 20.69 -9.57
N THR A 185 16.61 21.80 -10.08
CA THR A 185 16.52 23.11 -9.42
C THR A 185 15.09 23.60 -9.30
N ASP A 186 14.31 23.54 -10.38
CA ASP A 186 12.99 24.15 -10.49
C ASP A 186 11.87 23.17 -10.85
N ARG A 187 12.20 21.91 -11.19
CA ARG A 187 11.27 20.92 -11.68
C ARG A 187 11.28 19.63 -10.87
N ALA A 188 10.08 19.07 -10.65
CA ALA A 188 9.88 17.72 -10.13
C ALA A 188 8.79 16.99 -10.96
N TRP A 189 8.73 15.67 -10.83
CA TRP A 189 7.76 14.86 -11.55
C TRP A 189 6.41 14.81 -10.83
N ARG A 190 5.33 15.08 -11.57
CA ARG A 190 3.97 14.72 -11.20
C ARG A 190 3.52 13.46 -11.94
N PHE A 191 2.60 12.72 -11.37
CA PHE A 191 2.11 11.46 -11.92
C PHE A 191 0.58 11.46 -12.00
N SER A 192 0.01 10.97 -13.13
CA SER A 192 -1.42 10.82 -13.33
C SER A 192 -1.87 9.40 -13.04
N LEU A 193 -2.74 9.22 -12.03
CA LEU A 193 -3.37 7.92 -11.73
C LEU A 193 -4.46 7.54 -12.75
N TYR A 194 -4.87 8.45 -13.64
CA TYR A 194 -5.75 8.16 -14.76
C TYR A 194 -5.01 7.49 -15.92
N SER A 195 -3.94 8.10 -16.40
CA SER A 195 -3.25 7.68 -17.63
C SER A 195 -1.95 6.90 -17.41
N GLY A 196 -1.41 6.89 -16.17
CA GLY A 196 -0.09 6.35 -15.88
C GLY A 196 1.07 7.21 -16.41
N ARG A 197 0.78 8.42 -16.92
CA ARG A 197 1.80 9.36 -17.41
C ARG A 197 2.40 10.15 -16.26
N PHE A 198 3.65 10.56 -16.45
CA PHE A 198 4.31 11.52 -15.57
C PHE A 198 4.82 12.69 -16.39
N GLU A 199 4.83 13.88 -15.81
CA GLU A 199 5.18 15.13 -16.46
C GLU A 199 6.02 16.00 -15.55
N SER A 200 7.01 16.68 -16.14
CA SER A 200 7.83 17.69 -15.47
C SER A 200 6.99 18.91 -15.13
N THR A 201 7.00 19.32 -13.86
CA THR A 201 6.16 20.40 -13.35
C THR A 201 6.97 21.33 -12.46
N ASP A 202 6.64 22.61 -12.48
CA ASP A 202 7.23 23.63 -11.63
C ASP A 202 6.97 23.32 -10.15
N LYS A 203 8.02 23.32 -9.33
CA LYS A 203 7.99 22.94 -7.91
C LYS A 203 7.12 23.86 -7.03
N HIS A 204 6.85 25.08 -7.46
CA HIS A 204 5.97 26.02 -6.75
C HIS A 204 4.49 25.76 -7.05
N THR A 205 4.16 24.82 -7.93
CA THR A 205 2.77 24.43 -8.20
C THR A 205 2.20 23.68 -7.01
N SER A 206 0.99 24.03 -6.56
CA SER A 206 0.26 23.28 -5.56
C SER A 206 -0.46 22.09 -6.20
N LEU A 207 -0.09 20.87 -5.84
CA LEU A 207 -0.71 19.63 -6.30
C LEU A 207 -0.99 18.69 -5.12
N PRO A 208 -1.96 17.78 -5.26
CA PRO A 208 -2.18 16.76 -4.24
C PRO A 208 -0.98 15.79 -4.12
N VAL A 209 -0.83 15.27 -2.90
CA VAL A 209 0.07 14.18 -2.55
C VAL A 209 -0.75 13.04 -1.96
N LYS A 210 -0.49 11.82 -2.36
CA LYS A 210 -1.07 10.64 -1.72
C LYS A 210 0.01 9.87 -0.98
N PRO A 211 0.09 10.00 0.34
CA PRO A 211 1.14 9.35 1.12
C PRO A 211 1.01 7.82 1.08
N ILE A 212 2.16 7.17 1.00
CA ILE A 212 2.29 5.72 1.10
C ILE A 212 3.22 5.34 2.26
N MET A 213 3.17 4.08 2.65
CA MET A 213 4.09 3.51 3.63
C MET A 213 4.68 2.21 3.10
N VAL A 214 5.85 1.84 3.61
CA VAL A 214 6.46 0.53 3.39
C VAL A 214 6.32 -0.32 4.64
N ILE A 215 5.92 -1.57 4.47
CA ILE A 215 5.86 -2.59 5.50
C ILE A 215 6.97 -3.57 5.18
N ARG A 216 7.96 -3.66 6.08
CA ARG A 216 9.08 -4.60 5.96
C ARG A 216 8.78 -5.84 6.78
N LEU A 217 8.94 -6.97 6.14
CA LEU A 217 8.66 -8.26 6.71
C LEU A 217 9.97 -8.91 7.11
N ASN A 218 10.14 -9.15 8.41
CA ASN A 218 11.24 -9.91 8.98
C ASN A 218 10.66 -11.00 9.88
N LYS A 219 10.79 -12.25 9.47
CA LYS A 219 10.34 -13.41 10.28
C LYS A 219 11.07 -13.54 11.63
N GLU A 220 12.25 -12.93 11.77
CA GLU A 220 13.02 -13.00 13.00
C GLU A 220 12.44 -12.15 14.16
N GLU A 221 11.63 -11.10 13.82
CA GLU A 221 11.02 -10.23 14.84
C GLU A 221 9.66 -10.72 15.35
N GLN A 222 9.08 -11.76 14.72
CA GLN A 222 7.77 -12.31 15.09
C GLN A 222 7.84 -13.59 15.94
N LYS A 223 8.98 -13.89 16.55
CA LYS A 223 9.06 -14.99 17.52
C LYS A 223 8.59 -14.49 18.87
N PRO A 224 7.51 -15.11 19.44
CA PRO A 224 6.97 -14.76 20.76
C PRO A 224 7.98 -15.00 21.87
#